data_990cf501e48798cfa85682867f6b22a4
#
_entry.id   990cf501e48798cfa85682867f6b22a4
#
_cell.length_a   1.000
_cell.length_b   1.000
_cell.length_c   1.000
_cell.angle_alpha   90.00
_cell.angle_beta   90.00
_cell.angle_gamma   90.00
#
_symmetry.space_group_name_H-M   'P 1'
#
loop_
_entity.id
_entity.type
_entity.pdbx_description
1 polymer ?
#
loop_
_entity_poly.entity_id
_entity_poly.type
_entity_poly.pdbx_seq_one_letter_code
_entity_poly.pdbx_strand_id
1 'polypeptide(L)'
;MIKLRHIILEQSTNPKALILAGAPGAGKSSFIEGVKDALILNVDDAYMRNLKDLNVSLDLKNADAEERSKAAKAMAAANKEFRPMTREIILGKKNFILDGTAASSGPTLRLKKELEELGYDVLMVYVFASLEKALERNDSRFDRSDGNDRSLAPAIVLRTWNNITQNYELYQKEFGDNFVSVVNDKSLEKGESMKSLEDLVDKYITPFAPTNTKPKTDKEKARSEKSKAELQQQVNDFVNSDKVEDIKASSVSKDEAKSRVNSFFS
;
A
#
# COMPACT_ATOMS: atom_id res chain seq x y z
N MET A 1 -47.74 26.53 7.42
CA MET A 1 -47.38 25.93 6.13
C MET A 1 -45.88 26.00 5.96
N ILE A 2 -45.18 24.94 6.40
CA ILE A 2 -43.71 24.82 6.27
C ILE A 2 -43.43 24.60 4.79
N LYS A 3 -42.67 25.55 4.20
CA LYS A 3 -42.40 25.49 2.75
C LYS A 3 -41.49 24.28 2.48
N LEU A 4 -42.03 23.29 1.80
CA LEU A 4 -41.30 22.09 1.29
C LEU A 4 -40.03 22.41 0.47
N ARG A 5 -39.75 23.68 0.18
CA ARG A 5 -38.58 24.14 -0.57
C ARG A 5 -37.28 24.13 0.24
N HIS A 6 -37.30 23.97 1.58
CA HIS A 6 -36.08 23.92 2.40
C HIS A 6 -35.59 22.49 2.67
N ILE A 7 -36.33 21.46 2.25
CA ILE A 7 -35.95 20.05 2.43
C ILE A 7 -35.21 19.49 1.19
N ILE A 8 -35.16 20.24 0.07
CA ILE A 8 -34.58 19.73 -1.21
C ILE A 8 -33.17 20.30 -1.47
N LEU A 9 -32.55 21.01 -0.54
CA LEU A 9 -31.21 21.59 -0.70
C LEU A 9 -30.21 21.11 0.38
N GLU A 10 -30.38 19.95 0.98
CA GLU A 10 -29.22 19.16 1.30
C GLU A 10 -28.71 18.62 -0.06
N GLN A 11 -27.73 19.29 -0.62
CA GLN A 11 -26.87 18.68 -1.64
C GLN A 11 -26.35 17.40 -1.00
N SER A 12 -26.94 16.26 -1.33
CA SER A 12 -26.40 14.98 -0.95
C SER A 12 -25.09 14.87 -1.72
N THR A 13 -24.01 15.35 -1.10
CA THR A 13 -22.68 15.10 -1.61
C THR A 13 -22.49 13.59 -1.61
N ASN A 14 -22.08 13.04 -2.74
CA ASN A 14 -21.79 11.62 -2.82
C ASN A 14 -20.83 11.22 -1.69
N PRO A 15 -21.02 10.06 -1.07
CA PRO A 15 -20.02 9.58 -0.12
C PRO A 15 -18.68 9.40 -0.82
N LYS A 16 -17.61 9.63 -0.11
CA LYS A 16 -16.25 9.74 -0.67
C LYS A 16 -15.37 8.59 -0.18
N ALA A 17 -14.67 7.94 -1.08
CA ALA A 17 -13.72 6.87 -0.78
C ALA A 17 -12.35 7.20 -1.37
N LEU A 18 -11.32 7.25 -0.53
CA LEU A 18 -9.94 7.40 -0.97
C LEU A 18 -9.22 6.08 -0.84
N ILE A 19 -8.55 5.63 -1.88
CA ILE A 19 -7.69 4.44 -1.89
C ILE A 19 -6.24 4.90 -1.93
N LEU A 20 -5.47 4.58 -0.88
CA LEU A 20 -4.03 4.76 -0.91
C LEU A 20 -3.37 3.60 -1.65
N ALA A 21 -2.43 3.94 -2.52
CA ALA A 21 -1.63 2.99 -3.27
C ALA A 21 -0.14 3.28 -3.09
N GLY A 22 0.68 2.25 -2.96
CA GLY A 22 2.14 2.40 -2.80
C GLY A 22 2.73 1.30 -1.93
N ALA A 23 4.01 1.06 -2.11
CA ALA A 23 4.75 0.03 -1.37
C ALA A 23 4.80 0.29 0.14
N PRO A 24 5.04 -0.74 0.96
CA PRO A 24 5.46 -0.54 2.35
C PRO A 24 6.71 0.36 2.38
N GLY A 25 6.74 1.35 3.27
CA GLY A 25 7.82 2.33 3.31
C GLY A 25 7.71 3.49 2.30
N ALA A 26 6.73 3.52 1.40
CA ALA A 26 6.53 4.64 0.48
C ALA A 26 6.11 5.94 1.17
N GLY A 27 5.57 5.86 2.40
CA GLY A 27 5.17 7.04 3.19
C GLY A 27 3.75 7.53 2.92
N LYS A 28 2.84 6.63 2.61
CA LYS A 28 1.42 6.91 2.32
C LYS A 28 0.69 7.68 3.41
N SER A 29 0.90 7.29 4.67
CA SER A 29 0.16 7.85 5.82
C SER A 29 0.34 9.37 5.98
N SER A 30 1.45 9.94 5.48
CA SER A 30 1.67 11.38 5.53
C SER A 30 0.70 12.20 4.66
N PHE A 31 -0.01 11.57 3.72
CA PHE A 31 -0.97 12.22 2.83
C PHE A 31 -2.40 12.26 3.39
N ILE A 32 -2.66 11.50 4.43
CA ILE A 32 -3.97 11.44 5.10
C ILE A 32 -3.92 12.01 6.52
N GLU A 33 -2.76 12.44 6.95
CA GLU A 33 -2.59 13.10 8.24
C GLU A 33 -3.38 14.41 8.28
N GLY A 34 -4.27 14.51 9.27
CA GLY A 34 -5.12 15.70 9.44
C GLY A 34 -6.46 15.67 8.69
N VAL A 35 -6.76 14.64 7.90
CA VAL A 35 -8.11 14.46 7.33
C VAL A 35 -9.09 14.12 8.46
N LYS A 36 -10.14 14.92 8.62
CA LYS A 36 -11.08 14.83 9.76
C LYS A 36 -12.40 14.15 9.41
N ASP A 37 -12.85 14.28 8.15
CA ASP A 37 -14.21 13.92 7.76
C ASP A 37 -14.28 12.55 7.04
N ALA A 38 -13.32 11.66 7.32
CA ALA A 38 -13.26 10.32 6.79
C ALA A 38 -12.75 9.31 7.82
N LEU A 39 -13.29 8.10 7.77
CA LEU A 39 -12.84 6.98 8.59
C LEU A 39 -11.60 6.34 7.94
N ILE A 40 -10.53 6.17 8.70
CA ILE A 40 -9.35 5.45 8.21
C ILE A 40 -9.57 3.95 8.39
N LEU A 41 -9.57 3.21 7.30
CA LEU A 41 -9.68 1.76 7.25
C LEU A 41 -8.31 1.15 6.99
N ASN A 42 -7.67 0.64 8.04
CA ASN A 42 -6.38 -0.02 7.95
C ASN A 42 -6.45 -1.40 8.63
N VAL A 43 -6.17 -2.46 7.89
CA VAL A 43 -6.11 -3.82 8.43
C VAL A 43 -4.93 -4.02 9.37
N ASP A 44 -3.91 -3.17 9.26
CA ASP A 44 -2.67 -3.29 10.03
C ASP A 44 -2.90 -3.12 11.54
N ASP A 45 -3.87 -2.30 11.96
CA ASP A 45 -4.19 -2.11 13.38
C ASP A 45 -4.71 -3.42 14.02
N ALA A 46 -5.61 -4.11 13.34
CA ALA A 46 -6.08 -5.42 13.79
C ALA A 46 -4.96 -6.46 13.71
N TYR A 47 -4.15 -6.40 12.67
CA TYR A 47 -3.02 -7.29 12.50
C TYR A 47 -1.97 -7.14 13.62
N MET A 48 -1.55 -5.93 13.95
CA MET A 48 -0.59 -5.67 15.03
C MET A 48 -1.16 -6.12 16.40
N ARG A 49 -2.44 -5.91 16.65
CA ARG A 49 -3.13 -6.41 17.85
C ARG A 49 -3.04 -7.93 17.93
N ASN A 50 -3.42 -8.62 16.84
CA ASN A 50 -3.39 -10.07 16.77
C ASN A 50 -1.97 -10.67 16.87
N LEU A 51 -0.94 -9.97 16.38
CA LEU A 51 0.47 -10.37 16.59
C LEU A 51 0.84 -10.34 18.07
N LYS A 52 0.48 -9.25 18.77
CA LYS A 52 0.73 -9.11 20.22
C LYS A 52 0.01 -10.20 21.02
N ASP A 53 -1.24 -10.49 20.70
CA ASP A 53 -2.03 -11.56 21.35
C ASP A 53 -1.41 -12.96 21.15
N LEU A 54 -0.74 -13.18 20.03
CA LEU A 54 0.00 -14.42 19.75
C LEU A 54 1.44 -14.41 20.26
N ASN A 55 1.87 -13.36 20.97
CA ASN A 55 3.23 -13.15 21.43
C ASN A 55 4.26 -13.22 20.28
N VAL A 56 3.92 -12.65 19.12
CA VAL A 56 4.82 -12.52 17.97
C VAL A 56 5.41 -11.13 17.95
N SER A 57 6.72 -11.03 17.75
CA SER A 57 7.40 -9.75 17.59
C SER A 57 6.84 -8.95 16.41
N LEU A 58 6.78 -7.63 16.55
CA LEU A 58 6.49 -6.73 15.43
C LEU A 58 7.69 -6.58 14.49
N ASP A 59 8.90 -7.02 14.89
CA ASP A 59 10.06 -7.10 14.01
C ASP A 59 9.99 -8.36 13.11
N LEU A 60 9.09 -8.33 12.13
CA LEU A 60 8.87 -9.46 11.23
C LEU A 60 10.01 -9.69 10.21
N LYS A 61 10.95 -8.76 10.09
CA LYS A 61 12.13 -8.96 9.24
C LYS A 61 13.01 -10.09 9.79
N ASN A 62 13.10 -10.21 11.13
CA ASN A 62 13.87 -11.21 11.83
C ASN A 62 13.06 -12.45 12.24
N ALA A 63 11.76 -12.50 11.95
CA ALA A 63 10.87 -13.59 12.35
C ALA A 63 11.35 -14.95 11.85
N ASP A 64 11.31 -15.96 12.69
CA ASP A 64 11.59 -17.36 12.35
C ASP A 64 10.41 -18.03 11.61
N ALA A 65 10.50 -19.32 11.33
CA ALA A 65 9.46 -20.05 10.60
C ALA A 65 8.17 -20.20 11.42
N GLU A 66 8.26 -20.35 12.74
CA GLU A 66 7.11 -20.45 13.64
C GLU A 66 6.40 -19.11 13.77
N GLU A 67 7.16 -18.04 14.01
CA GLU A 67 6.64 -16.67 14.09
C GLU A 67 5.97 -16.24 12.78
N ARG A 68 6.55 -16.59 11.62
CA ARG A 68 5.91 -16.35 10.31
C ARG A 68 4.60 -17.10 10.15
N SER A 69 4.51 -18.33 10.67
CA SER A 69 3.26 -19.11 10.65
C SER A 69 2.21 -18.45 11.54
N LYS A 70 2.59 -17.98 12.73
CA LYS A 70 1.71 -17.24 13.65
C LYS A 70 1.29 -15.90 13.02
N ALA A 71 2.23 -15.18 12.39
CA ALA A 71 1.94 -13.93 11.69
C ALA A 71 0.94 -14.11 10.54
N ALA A 72 1.03 -15.21 9.79
CA ALA A 72 0.04 -15.53 8.76
C ALA A 72 -1.37 -15.78 9.35
N LYS A 73 -1.46 -16.46 10.51
CA LYS A 73 -2.73 -16.64 11.23
C LYS A 73 -3.27 -15.31 11.75
N ALA A 74 -2.42 -14.46 12.32
CA ALA A 74 -2.79 -13.13 12.78
C ALA A 74 -3.36 -12.26 11.64
N MET A 75 -2.76 -12.31 10.46
CA MET A 75 -3.25 -11.60 9.28
C MET A 75 -4.60 -12.16 8.80
N ALA A 76 -4.78 -13.47 8.81
CA ALA A 76 -6.06 -14.09 8.44
C ALA A 76 -7.19 -13.67 9.41
N ALA A 77 -6.91 -13.61 10.71
CA ALA A 77 -7.84 -13.13 11.72
C ALA A 77 -8.16 -11.64 11.52
N ALA A 78 -7.14 -10.79 11.31
CA ALA A 78 -7.33 -9.36 11.03
C ALA A 78 -8.23 -9.12 9.81
N ASN A 79 -8.01 -9.84 8.71
CA ASN A 79 -8.86 -9.75 7.52
C ASN A 79 -10.31 -10.20 7.80
N LYS A 80 -10.51 -11.19 8.68
CA LYS A 80 -11.85 -11.66 9.06
C LYS A 80 -12.62 -10.60 9.86
N GLU A 81 -11.93 -9.82 10.68
CA GLU A 81 -12.50 -8.69 11.43
C GLU A 81 -12.75 -7.48 10.52
N PHE A 82 -11.80 -7.19 9.65
CA PHE A 82 -11.81 -6.01 8.80
C PHE A 82 -12.92 -6.00 7.75
N ARG A 83 -13.21 -7.15 7.13
CA ARG A 83 -14.19 -7.24 6.04
C ARG A 83 -15.62 -6.82 6.45
N PRO A 84 -16.24 -7.31 7.54
CA PRO A 84 -17.57 -6.89 7.93
C PRO A 84 -17.62 -5.42 8.33
N MET A 85 -16.60 -4.90 9.02
CA MET A 85 -16.49 -3.48 9.38
C MET A 85 -16.45 -2.59 8.14
N THR A 86 -15.62 -2.92 7.16
CA THR A 86 -15.53 -2.19 5.89
C THR A 86 -16.87 -2.21 5.16
N ARG A 87 -17.54 -3.35 5.13
CA ARG A 87 -18.88 -3.49 4.50
C ARG A 87 -19.92 -2.61 5.19
N GLU A 88 -19.94 -2.56 6.50
CA GLU A 88 -20.85 -1.70 7.27
C GLU A 88 -20.65 -0.21 6.93
N ILE A 89 -19.39 0.24 6.84
CA ILE A 89 -19.01 1.61 6.48
C ILE A 89 -19.49 1.94 5.07
N ILE A 90 -19.26 1.06 4.11
CA ILE A 90 -19.69 1.23 2.72
C ILE A 90 -21.22 1.28 2.61
N LEU A 91 -21.93 0.35 3.24
CA LEU A 91 -23.39 0.32 3.21
C LEU A 91 -24.00 1.52 3.94
N GLY A 92 -23.33 2.01 4.99
CA GLY A 92 -23.71 3.21 5.74
C GLY A 92 -23.37 4.52 5.02
N LYS A 93 -22.86 4.48 3.79
CA LYS A 93 -22.52 5.65 2.98
C LYS A 93 -21.57 6.64 3.70
N LYS A 94 -20.64 6.14 4.50
CA LYS A 94 -19.69 6.97 5.23
C LYS A 94 -18.47 7.26 4.36
N ASN A 95 -17.90 8.45 4.51
CA ASN A 95 -16.60 8.78 3.93
C ASN A 95 -15.51 7.94 4.57
N PHE A 96 -14.61 7.39 3.76
CA PHE A 96 -13.50 6.60 4.29
C PHE A 96 -12.23 6.68 3.43
N ILE A 97 -11.13 6.35 4.07
CA ILE A 97 -9.81 6.18 3.46
C ILE A 97 -9.41 4.72 3.65
N LEU A 98 -9.18 4.01 2.57
CA LEU A 98 -8.60 2.68 2.60
C LEU A 98 -7.07 2.79 2.60
N ASP A 99 -6.46 2.67 3.78
CA ASP A 99 -5.00 2.68 3.92
C ASP A 99 -4.45 1.28 3.66
N GLY A 100 -4.05 1.05 2.44
CA GLY A 100 -3.51 -0.20 1.96
C GLY A 100 -2.37 0.02 0.97
N THR A 101 -1.94 -1.05 0.32
CA THR A 101 -0.89 -0.98 -0.71
C THR A 101 -1.45 -0.91 -2.12
N ALA A 102 -2.68 -1.36 -2.34
CA ALA A 102 -3.28 -1.57 -3.66
C ALA A 102 -2.39 -2.41 -4.60
N ALA A 103 -1.58 -3.33 -4.06
CA ALA A 103 -0.62 -4.12 -4.84
C ALA A 103 -1.29 -5.15 -5.76
N SER A 104 -2.58 -5.44 -5.57
CA SER A 104 -3.36 -6.35 -6.40
C SER A 104 -4.41 -5.57 -7.18
N SER A 105 -4.18 -5.33 -8.48
CA SER A 105 -5.07 -4.51 -9.31
C SER A 105 -6.49 -5.08 -9.42
N GLY A 106 -6.64 -6.39 -9.60
CA GLY A 106 -7.97 -7.01 -9.76
C GLY A 106 -8.93 -6.73 -8.59
N PRO A 107 -8.57 -7.02 -7.32
CA PRO A 107 -9.39 -6.65 -6.16
C PRO A 107 -9.62 -5.13 -6.03
N THR A 108 -8.60 -4.31 -6.28
CA THR A 108 -8.70 -2.85 -6.17
C THR A 108 -9.69 -2.26 -7.17
N LEU A 109 -9.62 -2.70 -8.43
CA LEU A 109 -10.54 -2.22 -9.48
C LEU A 109 -11.97 -2.74 -9.29
N ARG A 110 -12.14 -3.97 -8.79
CA ARG A 110 -13.47 -4.45 -8.40
C ARG A 110 -14.08 -3.62 -7.28
N LEU A 111 -13.29 -3.29 -6.26
CA LEU A 111 -13.75 -2.40 -5.18
C LEU A 111 -14.11 -1.02 -5.70
N LYS A 112 -13.27 -0.40 -6.55
CA LYS A 112 -13.57 0.88 -7.19
C LYS A 112 -14.93 0.83 -7.88
N LYS A 113 -15.15 -0.15 -8.75
CA LYS A 113 -16.39 -0.33 -9.48
C LYS A 113 -17.61 -0.50 -8.55
N GLU A 114 -17.49 -1.34 -7.53
CA GLU A 114 -18.55 -1.55 -6.51
C GLU A 114 -18.89 -0.24 -5.80
N LEU A 115 -17.90 0.56 -5.43
CA LEU A 115 -18.09 1.85 -4.78
C LEU A 115 -18.79 2.84 -5.69
N GLU A 116 -18.39 2.95 -6.95
CA GLU A 116 -19.02 3.82 -7.95
C GLU A 116 -20.48 3.41 -8.22
N GLU A 117 -20.76 2.11 -8.33
CA GLU A 117 -22.13 1.58 -8.46
C GLU A 117 -22.99 1.91 -7.23
N LEU A 118 -22.37 2.01 -6.07
CA LEU A 118 -23.01 2.47 -4.84
C LEU A 118 -23.07 3.99 -4.71
N GLY A 119 -22.63 4.76 -5.68
CA GLY A 119 -22.70 6.22 -5.73
C GLY A 119 -21.61 6.93 -4.94
N TYR A 120 -20.47 6.27 -4.68
CA TYR A 120 -19.29 6.92 -4.13
C TYR A 120 -18.51 7.67 -5.20
N ASP A 121 -17.95 8.82 -4.83
CA ASP A 121 -16.82 9.38 -5.53
C ASP A 121 -15.57 8.66 -5.05
N VAL A 122 -14.72 8.20 -5.98
CA VAL A 122 -13.54 7.39 -5.63
C VAL A 122 -12.27 8.07 -6.12
N LEU A 123 -11.35 8.36 -5.20
CA LEU A 123 -10.03 8.95 -5.48
C LEU A 123 -8.94 7.91 -5.18
N MET A 124 -7.89 7.86 -6.00
CA MET A 124 -6.66 7.15 -5.67
C MET A 124 -5.50 8.12 -5.47
N VAL A 125 -4.78 7.95 -4.36
CA VAL A 125 -3.48 8.60 -4.15
C VAL A 125 -2.39 7.54 -4.25
N TYR A 126 -1.60 7.62 -5.30
CA TYR A 126 -0.49 6.73 -5.57
C TYR A 126 0.82 7.36 -5.09
N VAL A 127 1.47 6.73 -4.11
CA VAL A 127 2.72 7.22 -3.52
C VAL A 127 3.88 6.34 -3.99
N PHE A 128 4.74 6.91 -4.82
CA PHE A 128 5.94 6.26 -5.33
C PHE A 128 7.17 6.61 -4.49
N ALA A 129 8.01 5.62 -4.24
CA ALA A 129 9.37 5.75 -3.75
C ALA A 129 10.22 4.65 -4.39
N SER A 130 11.52 4.87 -4.53
CA SER A 130 12.44 3.84 -5.01
C SER A 130 12.40 2.60 -4.10
N LEU A 131 12.78 1.45 -4.65
CA LEU A 131 12.88 0.21 -3.87
C LEU A 131 13.85 0.37 -2.71
N GLU A 132 15.00 1.03 -2.93
CA GLU A 132 15.96 1.34 -1.88
C GLU A 132 15.31 2.09 -0.71
N LYS A 133 14.60 3.19 -1.04
CA LYS A 133 13.96 4.02 -0.02
C LYS A 133 12.85 3.27 0.71
N ALA A 134 12.10 2.43 0.03
CA ALA A 134 11.08 1.58 0.62
C ALA A 134 11.68 0.56 1.60
N LEU A 135 12.78 -0.09 1.21
CA LEU A 135 13.53 -1.05 2.05
C LEU A 135 14.17 -0.34 3.26
N GLU A 136 14.86 0.78 3.06
CA GLU A 136 15.47 1.58 4.13
C GLU A 136 14.45 1.99 5.20
N ARG A 137 13.31 2.51 4.77
CA ARG A 137 12.25 2.94 5.70
C ARG A 137 11.58 1.78 6.41
N ASN A 138 11.42 0.63 5.72
CA ASN A 138 10.92 -0.59 6.34
C ASN A 138 11.90 -1.15 7.35
N ASP A 139 13.20 -1.14 7.04
CA ASP A 139 14.25 -1.65 7.92
C ASP A 139 14.30 -0.89 9.24
N SER A 140 14.24 0.43 9.19
CA SER A 140 14.28 1.30 10.36
C SER A 140 12.92 1.51 11.06
N ARG A 141 11.84 0.89 10.58
CA ARG A 141 10.48 1.20 11.04
C ARG A 141 10.23 0.75 12.47
N PHE A 142 10.62 -0.46 12.80
CA PHE A 142 10.50 -1.02 14.15
C PHE A 142 11.28 -0.19 15.17
N ASP A 143 12.55 0.10 14.88
CA ASP A 143 13.43 0.84 15.78
C ASP A 143 12.96 2.30 15.97
N ARG A 144 12.56 2.98 14.90
CA ARG A 144 12.07 4.37 14.97
C ARG A 144 10.77 4.53 15.74
N SER A 145 10.01 3.48 15.90
CA SER A 145 8.74 3.49 16.65
C SER A 145 8.88 2.94 18.06
N ASP A 146 10.10 2.74 18.57
CA ASP A 146 10.37 2.07 19.85
C ASP A 146 9.62 0.73 19.96
N GLY A 147 9.60 -0.04 18.87
CA GLY A 147 8.93 -1.32 18.79
C GLY A 147 7.40 -1.29 18.69
N ASN A 148 6.80 -0.12 18.48
CA ASN A 148 5.35 0.02 18.39
C ASN A 148 4.78 -0.17 16.98
N ASP A 149 5.62 -0.16 15.95
CA ASP A 149 5.23 -0.40 14.57
C ASP A 149 6.00 -1.61 14.00
N ARG A 150 5.43 -2.26 13.00
CA ARG A 150 5.99 -3.49 12.45
C ARG A 150 6.96 -3.22 11.30
N SER A 151 8.07 -3.96 11.28
CA SER A 151 8.85 -4.18 10.06
C SER A 151 8.27 -5.36 9.26
N LEU A 152 8.59 -5.42 7.99
CA LEU A 152 8.23 -6.53 7.10
C LEU A 152 9.49 -7.25 6.63
N ALA A 153 9.36 -8.55 6.34
CA ALA A 153 10.42 -9.26 5.63
C ALA A 153 10.71 -8.55 4.29
N PRO A 154 11.98 -8.24 3.97
CA PRO A 154 12.33 -7.47 2.77
C PRO A 154 11.80 -8.06 1.46
N ALA A 155 11.68 -9.39 1.38
CA ALA A 155 11.06 -10.07 0.24
C ALA A 155 9.57 -9.71 0.03
N ILE A 156 8.87 -9.36 1.11
CA ILE A 156 7.46 -8.88 1.02
C ILE A 156 7.46 -7.45 0.47
N VAL A 157 8.37 -6.60 0.97
CA VAL A 157 8.52 -5.22 0.47
C VAL A 157 8.82 -5.23 -1.03
N LEU A 158 9.83 -6.00 -1.45
CA LEU A 158 10.23 -6.14 -2.84
C LEU A 158 9.07 -6.60 -3.73
N ARG A 159 8.36 -7.67 -3.34
CA ARG A 159 7.23 -8.18 -4.12
C ARG A 159 6.09 -7.16 -4.21
N THR A 160 5.78 -6.51 -3.10
CA THR A 160 4.71 -5.50 -3.06
C THR A 160 5.09 -4.28 -3.89
N TRP A 161 6.34 -3.83 -3.80
CA TRP A 161 6.87 -2.74 -4.61
C TRP A 161 6.78 -3.06 -6.11
N ASN A 162 7.25 -4.23 -6.53
CA ASN A 162 7.15 -4.66 -7.92
C ASN A 162 5.69 -4.70 -8.40
N ASN A 163 4.79 -5.30 -7.63
CA ASN A 163 3.39 -5.40 -8.03
C ASN A 163 2.75 -4.02 -8.20
N ILE A 164 3.01 -3.08 -7.29
CA ILE A 164 2.40 -1.75 -7.37
C ILE A 164 2.98 -0.92 -8.50
N THR A 165 4.27 -1.05 -8.81
CA THR A 165 4.90 -0.36 -9.94
C THR A 165 4.40 -0.89 -11.28
N GLN A 166 4.18 -2.20 -11.42
CA GLN A 166 3.58 -2.79 -12.62
C GLN A 166 2.11 -2.36 -12.82
N ASN A 167 1.42 -1.97 -11.77
CA ASN A 167 0.02 -1.53 -11.85
C ASN A 167 -0.14 -0.02 -12.11
N TYR A 168 0.94 0.76 -12.17
CA TYR A 168 0.86 2.22 -12.26
C TYR A 168 0.01 2.72 -13.43
N GLU A 169 0.38 2.35 -14.66
CA GLU A 169 -0.30 2.76 -15.88
C GLU A 169 -1.78 2.32 -15.91
N LEU A 170 -2.05 1.12 -15.38
CA LEU A 170 -3.41 0.62 -15.26
C LEU A 170 -4.24 1.48 -14.31
N TYR A 171 -3.70 1.84 -13.15
CA TYR A 171 -4.40 2.70 -12.21
C TYR A 171 -4.58 4.12 -12.73
N GLN A 172 -3.56 4.69 -13.36
CA GLN A 172 -3.66 6.00 -14.00
C GLN A 172 -4.81 6.02 -15.03
N LYS A 173 -4.90 5.01 -15.87
CA LYS A 173 -5.96 4.86 -16.86
C LYS A 173 -7.35 4.69 -16.23
N GLU A 174 -7.47 3.80 -15.25
CA GLU A 174 -8.76 3.40 -14.67
C GLU A 174 -9.35 4.46 -13.72
N PHE A 175 -8.51 5.27 -13.07
CA PHE A 175 -8.95 6.34 -12.19
C PHE A 175 -9.03 7.71 -12.90
N GLY A 176 -8.34 7.89 -14.03
CA GLY A 176 -8.38 9.12 -14.82
C GLY A 176 -8.07 10.37 -14.00
N ASP A 177 -8.97 11.36 -14.00
CA ASP A 177 -8.81 12.61 -13.23
C ASP A 177 -8.81 12.40 -11.72
N ASN A 178 -9.33 11.27 -11.26
CA ASN A 178 -9.31 10.85 -9.86
C ASN A 178 -8.05 10.03 -9.49
N PHE A 179 -6.99 10.14 -10.28
CA PHE A 179 -5.68 9.58 -9.97
C PHE A 179 -4.70 10.69 -9.59
N VAL A 180 -4.17 10.62 -8.39
CA VAL A 180 -3.14 11.55 -7.91
C VAL A 180 -1.86 10.76 -7.65
N SER A 181 -0.81 11.02 -8.43
CA SER A 181 0.51 10.43 -8.25
C SER A 181 1.45 11.38 -7.54
N VAL A 182 2.26 10.85 -6.63
CA VAL A 182 3.28 11.62 -5.90
C VAL A 182 4.57 10.82 -5.79
N VAL A 183 5.71 11.44 -6.10
CA VAL A 183 7.02 10.91 -5.77
C VAL A 183 7.37 11.32 -4.34
N ASN A 184 7.59 10.36 -3.46
CA ASN A 184 8.00 10.58 -2.06
C ASN A 184 9.41 10.05 -1.80
N ASP A 185 10.33 10.46 -2.64
CA ASP A 185 11.74 10.08 -2.59
C ASP A 185 12.63 11.27 -2.99
N LYS A 186 13.33 11.82 -2.01
CA LYS A 186 14.16 13.02 -2.22
C LYS A 186 15.31 12.78 -3.21
N SER A 187 15.83 11.56 -3.30
CA SER A 187 16.88 11.21 -4.26
C SER A 187 16.35 11.31 -5.68
N LEU A 188 15.17 10.72 -5.93
CA LEU A 188 14.52 10.81 -7.23
C LEU A 188 14.07 12.22 -7.58
N GLU A 189 13.58 12.99 -6.59
CA GLU A 189 13.22 14.40 -6.75
C GLU A 189 14.44 15.25 -7.19
N LYS A 190 15.66 14.86 -6.76
CA LYS A 190 16.92 15.50 -7.16
C LYS A 190 17.53 14.99 -8.47
N GLY A 191 16.88 14.04 -9.12
CA GLY A 191 17.34 13.47 -10.38
C GLY A 191 18.34 12.32 -10.22
N GLU A 192 18.51 11.75 -9.01
CA GLU A 192 19.33 10.56 -8.83
C GLU A 192 18.66 9.35 -9.48
N SER A 193 19.47 8.45 -10.04
CA SER A 193 18.98 7.19 -10.62
C SER A 193 18.62 6.18 -9.53
N MET A 194 17.68 5.28 -9.82
CA MET A 194 17.38 4.16 -8.95
C MET A 194 18.54 3.16 -8.96
N LYS A 195 18.80 2.53 -7.81
CA LYS A 195 19.75 1.42 -7.72
C LYS A 195 19.18 0.16 -8.34
N SER A 196 20.05 -0.67 -8.88
CA SER A 196 19.70 -2.00 -9.38
C SER A 196 19.25 -2.90 -8.22
N LEU A 197 18.54 -3.99 -8.55
CA LEU A 197 18.16 -4.96 -7.52
C LEU A 197 19.39 -5.65 -6.93
N GLU A 198 20.42 -5.89 -7.73
CA GLU A 198 21.69 -6.50 -7.31
C GLU A 198 22.34 -5.68 -6.19
N ASP A 199 22.38 -4.34 -6.33
CA ASP A 199 22.97 -3.44 -5.33
C ASP A 199 22.19 -3.46 -3.99
N LEU A 200 20.93 -3.87 -4.00
CA LEU A 200 20.06 -3.87 -2.84
C LEU A 200 19.95 -5.25 -2.17
N VAL A 201 20.21 -6.35 -2.92
CA VAL A 201 20.04 -7.72 -2.42
C VAL A 201 20.92 -7.99 -1.21
N ASP A 202 22.20 -7.68 -1.30
CA ASP A 202 23.16 -7.98 -0.23
C ASP A 202 22.93 -7.13 1.02
N LYS A 203 22.49 -5.91 0.85
CA LYS A 203 22.24 -4.99 1.96
C LYS A 203 20.94 -5.26 2.71
N TYR A 204 19.86 -5.53 1.99
CA TYR A 204 18.52 -5.53 2.56
C TYR A 204 17.80 -6.89 2.52
N ILE A 205 18.18 -7.80 1.62
CA ILE A 205 17.43 -9.04 1.40
C ILE A 205 18.17 -10.26 1.94
N THR A 206 19.44 -10.42 1.60
CA THR A 206 20.27 -11.56 2.01
C THR A 206 20.37 -11.72 3.54
N PRO A 207 20.58 -10.65 4.34
CA PRO A 207 20.69 -10.77 5.79
C PRO A 207 19.43 -11.34 6.46
N PHE A 208 18.27 -11.17 5.85
CA PHE A 208 16.96 -11.59 6.36
C PHE A 208 16.38 -12.82 5.64
N ALA A 209 17.21 -13.51 4.87
CA ALA A 209 16.79 -14.75 4.22
C ALA A 209 16.52 -15.83 5.29
N PRO A 210 15.41 -16.58 5.20
CA PRO A 210 15.07 -17.59 6.18
C PRO A 210 16.12 -18.72 6.19
N THR A 211 16.72 -18.94 7.36
CA THR A 211 17.74 -19.98 7.58
C THR A 211 17.14 -21.39 7.68
N ASN A 212 15.87 -21.51 8.10
CA ASN A 212 15.17 -22.78 8.27
C ASN A 212 13.92 -22.85 7.38
N THR A 213 14.08 -23.35 6.17
CA THR A 213 12.95 -23.75 5.32
C THR A 213 12.75 -25.26 5.38
N LYS A 214 11.50 -25.73 5.48
CA LYS A 214 11.20 -27.15 5.26
C LYS A 214 11.81 -27.59 3.93
N PRO A 215 12.36 -28.81 3.82
CA PRO A 215 12.90 -29.28 2.57
C PRO A 215 11.82 -29.21 1.49
N LYS A 216 12.12 -28.48 0.40
CA LYS A 216 11.22 -28.34 -0.75
C LYS A 216 11.47 -29.49 -1.71
N THR A 217 10.42 -29.96 -2.34
CA THR A 217 10.52 -30.88 -3.49
C THR A 217 11.24 -30.18 -4.65
N ASP A 218 11.82 -30.94 -5.57
CA ASP A 218 12.53 -30.36 -6.72
C ASP A 218 11.60 -29.51 -7.59
N LYS A 219 10.32 -29.88 -7.70
CA LYS A 219 9.29 -29.09 -8.39
C LYS A 219 9.02 -27.76 -7.69
N GLU A 220 8.99 -27.74 -6.37
CA GLU A 220 8.81 -26.49 -5.57
C GLU A 220 10.03 -25.59 -5.65
N LYS A 221 11.25 -26.20 -5.67
CA LYS A 221 12.51 -25.46 -5.89
C LYS A 221 12.51 -24.77 -7.26
N ALA A 222 12.27 -25.54 -8.32
CA ALA A 222 12.25 -25.02 -9.69
C ALA A 222 11.19 -23.89 -9.87
N ARG A 223 10.00 -24.05 -9.27
CA ARG A 223 8.96 -23.00 -9.28
C ARG A 223 9.41 -21.76 -8.51
N SER A 224 10.08 -21.94 -7.37
CA SER A 224 10.59 -20.84 -6.56
C SER A 224 11.69 -20.05 -7.27
N GLU A 225 12.61 -20.74 -7.93
CA GLU A 225 13.70 -20.14 -8.71
C GLU A 225 13.17 -19.39 -9.93
N LYS A 226 12.24 -20.01 -10.67
CA LYS A 226 11.57 -19.33 -11.79
C LYS A 226 10.88 -18.05 -11.34
N SER A 227 10.11 -18.10 -10.24
CA SER A 227 9.42 -16.91 -9.70
C SER A 227 10.40 -15.83 -9.22
N LYS A 228 11.59 -16.20 -8.71
CA LYS A 228 12.62 -15.23 -8.35
C LYS A 228 13.22 -14.58 -9.58
N ALA A 229 13.55 -15.36 -10.60
CA ALA A 229 14.11 -14.85 -11.85
C ALA A 229 13.12 -13.90 -12.56
N GLU A 230 11.84 -14.25 -12.61
CA GLU A 230 10.79 -13.41 -13.16
C GLU A 230 10.67 -12.09 -12.39
N LEU A 231 10.69 -12.13 -11.07
CA LEU A 231 10.63 -10.92 -10.23
C LEU A 231 11.87 -10.04 -10.44
N GLN A 232 13.06 -10.63 -10.49
CA GLN A 232 14.31 -9.92 -10.75
C GLN A 232 14.28 -9.25 -12.12
N GLN A 233 13.84 -9.96 -13.16
CA GLN A 233 13.70 -9.41 -14.49
C GLN A 233 12.73 -8.22 -14.51
N GLN A 234 11.54 -8.36 -13.91
CA GLN A 234 10.55 -7.28 -13.86
C GLN A 234 11.07 -6.03 -13.16
N VAL A 235 11.80 -6.19 -12.05
CA VAL A 235 12.41 -5.05 -11.32
C VAL A 235 13.48 -4.38 -12.16
N ASN A 236 14.37 -5.15 -12.79
CA ASN A 236 15.42 -4.62 -13.64
C ASN A 236 14.85 -3.92 -14.87
N ASP A 237 13.85 -4.49 -15.52
CA ASP A 237 13.15 -3.88 -16.65
C ASP A 237 12.51 -2.55 -16.25
N PHE A 238 11.90 -2.48 -15.06
CA PHE A 238 11.32 -1.25 -14.55
C PHE A 238 12.40 -0.18 -14.25
N VAL A 239 13.47 -0.56 -13.57
CA VAL A 239 14.57 0.36 -13.19
C VAL A 239 15.29 0.94 -14.42
N ASN A 240 15.42 0.14 -15.48
CA ASN A 240 16.09 0.52 -16.72
C ASN A 240 15.15 1.12 -17.80
N SER A 241 13.88 1.30 -17.47
CA SER A 241 12.88 1.89 -18.37
C SER A 241 12.64 3.38 -18.08
N ASP A 242 12.00 4.07 -19.02
CA ASP A 242 11.55 5.46 -18.82
C ASP A 242 10.37 5.62 -17.87
N LYS A 243 9.82 4.51 -17.34
CA LYS A 243 8.63 4.52 -16.46
C LYS A 243 8.78 5.36 -15.19
N VAL A 244 9.99 5.43 -14.66
CA VAL A 244 10.28 6.30 -13.51
C VAL A 244 10.13 7.76 -13.87
N GLU A 245 10.61 8.16 -15.04
CA GLU A 245 10.46 9.52 -15.55
C GLU A 245 9.00 9.83 -15.89
N ASP A 246 8.27 8.89 -16.44
CA ASP A 246 6.82 9.01 -16.67
C ASP A 246 6.04 9.21 -15.37
N ILE A 247 6.38 8.46 -14.32
CA ILE A 247 5.81 8.64 -12.98
C ILE A 247 6.15 10.03 -12.44
N LYS A 248 7.40 10.49 -12.56
CA LYS A 248 7.82 11.82 -12.12
C LYS A 248 7.08 12.92 -12.87
N ALA A 249 7.00 12.80 -14.19
CA ALA A 249 6.35 13.80 -15.06
C ALA A 249 4.84 13.94 -14.79
N SER A 250 4.18 12.84 -14.42
CA SER A 250 2.74 12.81 -14.10
C SER A 250 2.44 13.03 -12.61
N SER A 251 3.46 13.14 -11.76
CA SER A 251 3.28 13.35 -10.32
C SER A 251 3.11 14.83 -9.98
N VAL A 252 2.27 15.07 -8.97
CA VAL A 252 2.11 16.39 -8.36
C VAL A 252 3.01 16.54 -7.14
N SER A 253 3.17 17.76 -6.65
CA SER A 253 3.89 18.01 -5.39
C SER A 253 3.15 17.41 -4.20
N LYS A 254 3.87 17.18 -3.10
CA LYS A 254 3.28 16.67 -1.85
C LYS A 254 2.19 17.59 -1.29
N ASP A 255 2.41 18.89 -1.37
CA ASP A 255 1.47 19.89 -0.87
C ASP A 255 0.20 19.93 -1.75
N GLU A 256 0.36 19.82 -3.06
CA GLU A 256 -0.77 19.72 -3.98
C GLU A 256 -1.57 18.44 -3.73
N ALA A 257 -0.90 17.29 -3.55
CA ALA A 257 -1.59 16.04 -3.25
C ALA A 257 -2.38 16.13 -1.93
N LYS A 258 -1.79 16.69 -0.87
CA LYS A 258 -2.49 16.94 0.40
C LYS A 258 -3.67 17.88 0.23
N SER A 259 -3.51 18.95 -0.56
CA SER A 259 -4.59 19.87 -0.89
C SER A 259 -5.73 19.17 -1.61
N ARG A 260 -5.43 18.33 -2.61
CA ARG A 260 -6.45 17.55 -3.32
C ARG A 260 -7.17 16.57 -2.41
N VAL A 261 -6.47 15.88 -1.52
CA VAL A 261 -7.07 14.98 -0.51
C VAL A 261 -8.02 15.76 0.41
N ASN A 262 -7.59 16.88 0.95
CA ASN A 262 -8.43 17.71 1.83
C ASN A 262 -9.65 18.24 1.08
N SER A 263 -9.48 18.79 -0.13
CA SER A 263 -10.59 19.25 -0.96
C SER A 263 -11.55 18.12 -1.37
N PHE A 264 -11.04 16.89 -1.53
CA PHE A 264 -11.88 15.76 -1.87
C PHE A 264 -12.87 15.43 -0.75
N PHE A 265 -12.49 15.58 0.53
CA PHE A 265 -13.38 15.30 1.66
C PHE A 265 -14.17 16.52 2.16
N SER A 266 -13.86 17.73 1.70
CA SER A 266 -14.65 18.94 1.95
C SER A 266 -15.89 18.98 1.09
#